data_b58026f1594a162ca08ca4a52f83de8e
#
_entry.id   b58026f1594a162ca08ca4a52f83de8e
#
_cell.length_a   1.000
_cell.length_b   1.000
_cell.length_c   1.000
_cell.angle_alpha   90.00
_cell.angle_beta   90.00
_cell.angle_gamma   90.00
#
_symmetry.space_group_name_H-M   'P 1'
#
loop_
_entity.id
_entity.type
_entity.pdbx_description
1 polymer ?
#
loop_
_entity_poly.entity_id
_entity_poly.type
_entity_poly.pdbx_seq_one_letter_code
_entity_poly.pdbx_strand_id
1 'polypeptide(L)'
;MAKRHKRRLFTGAVCTQVVYTVSDGADKKTSKPRKPRFQTQAERDEFNSKQSLDRLVALMNANFSPTSLYSTLTLDAENEVHTAEEMRRVRDNLVRRMQYHYPEAKIVVFYGRGKTTNRFHLHLVTEGIQEEAIGELWGLGSVIDVRHLRKHNYYIDEQGNKVDHGQDYTALASYLHAHWRKEFGGHRYKATRNCIRPEPEPATEAVREYSPKHPPVAPRGYVLVEARTTKYGYQYYKYVVDPRSEHKRNGSRLN
;
A
#
# COMPACT_ATOMS: atom_id res chain seq x y z
N MET A 1 12.56 -17.43 -26.54
CA MET A 1 11.43 -17.87 -25.67
C MET A 1 11.17 -16.83 -24.61
N ALA A 2 9.93 -16.57 -24.24
CA ALA A 2 9.62 -15.62 -23.19
C ALA A 2 10.11 -16.16 -21.84
N LYS A 3 10.95 -15.38 -21.14
CA LYS A 3 11.50 -15.77 -19.84
C LYS A 3 10.60 -15.27 -18.71
N ARG A 4 10.41 -16.09 -17.70
CA ARG A 4 9.70 -15.70 -16.48
C ARG A 4 10.69 -15.19 -15.44
N HIS A 5 10.34 -14.09 -14.80
CA HIS A 5 11.13 -13.47 -13.75
C HIS A 5 10.33 -13.39 -12.46
N LYS A 6 11.03 -13.43 -11.35
CA LYS A 6 10.47 -13.22 -10.01
C LYS A 6 11.28 -12.15 -9.29
N ARG A 7 10.62 -11.39 -8.43
CA ARG A 7 11.25 -10.43 -7.53
C ARG A 7 10.48 -10.32 -6.22
N ARG A 8 11.17 -10.01 -5.15
CA ARG A 8 10.61 -9.83 -3.82
C ARG A 8 10.70 -8.38 -3.38
N LEU A 9 9.81 -7.99 -2.49
CA LEU A 9 9.81 -6.71 -1.83
C LEU A 9 9.49 -6.93 -0.35
N PHE A 10 10.43 -6.60 0.53
CA PHE A 10 10.25 -6.68 1.97
C PHE A 10 9.86 -5.32 2.53
N THR A 11 8.80 -5.28 3.33
CA THR A 11 8.27 -4.08 3.97
C THR A 11 7.84 -4.41 5.40
N GLY A 12 8.82 -4.43 6.31
CA GLY A 12 8.58 -4.84 7.70
C GLY A 12 8.12 -6.29 7.79
N ALA A 13 6.97 -6.51 8.43
CA ALA A 13 6.40 -7.85 8.62
C ALA A 13 5.79 -8.46 7.34
N VAL A 14 5.73 -7.71 6.24
CA VAL A 14 5.13 -8.15 4.98
C VAL A 14 6.21 -8.32 3.92
N CYS A 15 6.21 -9.46 3.23
CA CYS A 15 6.98 -9.69 2.01
C CYS A 15 6.01 -9.96 0.87
N THR A 16 6.18 -9.25 -0.24
CA THR A 16 5.45 -9.52 -1.48
C THR A 16 6.39 -10.10 -2.52
N GLN A 17 5.95 -11.12 -3.23
CA GLN A 17 6.68 -11.68 -4.36
C GLN A 17 5.81 -11.66 -5.60
N VAL A 18 6.37 -11.20 -6.69
CA VAL A 18 5.70 -11.20 -7.99
C VAL A 18 6.44 -12.08 -8.97
N VAL A 19 5.68 -12.78 -9.84
CA VAL A 19 6.21 -13.55 -10.96
C VAL A 19 5.55 -13.02 -12.23
N TYR A 20 6.36 -12.70 -13.22
CA TYR A 20 5.90 -12.08 -14.46
C TYR A 20 6.74 -12.54 -15.65
N THR A 21 6.18 -12.42 -16.84
CA THR A 21 6.85 -12.79 -18.09
C THR A 21 7.48 -11.57 -18.73
N VAL A 22 8.73 -11.71 -19.15
CA VAL A 22 9.46 -10.72 -19.96
C VAL A 22 9.64 -11.33 -21.36
N SER A 23 9.24 -10.60 -22.39
CA SER A 23 9.49 -11.01 -23.77
C SER A 23 10.95 -10.75 -24.13
N ASP A 24 11.62 -11.71 -24.75
CA ASP A 24 13.03 -11.63 -25.21
C ASP A 24 13.33 -10.47 -26.18
N GLY A 25 12.36 -9.68 -26.54
CA GLY A 25 12.49 -8.58 -27.49
C GLY A 25 12.75 -7.21 -26.89
N ALA A 26 13.10 -7.09 -25.60
CA ALA A 26 13.34 -5.79 -24.98
C ALA A 26 14.57 -5.07 -25.57
N ASP A 27 15.53 -5.80 -26.11
CA ASP A 27 16.80 -5.27 -26.64
C ASP A 27 16.85 -5.12 -28.18
N LYS A 28 15.86 -5.59 -28.90
CA LYS A 28 15.80 -5.41 -30.35
C LYS A 28 14.79 -4.32 -30.69
N LYS A 29 15.30 -3.21 -31.22
CA LYS A 29 14.51 -2.18 -31.92
C LYS A 29 13.82 -2.84 -33.14
N THR A 30 12.73 -3.54 -32.92
CA THR A 30 11.91 -4.08 -34.00
C THR A 30 10.96 -2.99 -34.47
N SER A 31 10.99 -2.69 -35.76
CA SER A 31 10.15 -1.71 -36.44
C SER A 31 8.65 -2.05 -36.49
N LYS A 32 8.23 -3.19 -35.89
CA LYS A 32 6.82 -3.58 -35.86
C LYS A 32 6.13 -3.05 -34.61
N PRO A 33 4.98 -2.35 -34.76
CA PRO A 33 4.23 -1.90 -33.61
C PRO A 33 3.82 -3.08 -32.72
N ARG A 34 4.16 -3.00 -31.43
CA ARG A 34 3.75 -4.03 -30.45
C ARG A 34 2.23 -3.98 -30.29
N LYS A 35 1.59 -5.15 -30.30
CA LYS A 35 0.17 -5.24 -29.92
C LYS A 35 -0.02 -4.60 -28.55
N PRO A 36 -1.04 -3.74 -28.36
CA PRO A 36 -1.30 -3.13 -27.08
C PRO A 36 -1.52 -4.23 -26.00
N ARG A 37 -0.91 -4.06 -24.86
CA ARG A 37 -1.00 -5.00 -23.73
C ARG A 37 -2.44 -5.14 -23.21
N PHE A 38 -3.22 -4.10 -23.35
CA PHE A 38 -4.62 -4.01 -22.92
C PHE A 38 -5.51 -3.76 -24.13
N GLN A 39 -6.64 -4.46 -24.19
CA GLN A 39 -7.61 -4.32 -25.28
C GLN A 39 -8.54 -3.13 -25.05
N THR A 40 -8.79 -2.78 -23.77
CA THR A 40 -9.71 -1.71 -23.39
C THR A 40 -9.07 -0.75 -22.38
N GLN A 41 -9.59 0.48 -22.31
CA GLN A 41 -9.20 1.46 -21.31
C GLN A 41 -9.56 0.96 -19.89
N ALA A 42 -10.68 0.25 -19.74
CA ALA A 42 -11.10 -0.33 -18.45
C ALA A 42 -10.07 -1.33 -17.91
N GLU A 43 -9.51 -2.20 -18.77
CA GLU A 43 -8.45 -3.12 -18.38
C GLU A 43 -7.16 -2.42 -17.95
N ARG A 44 -6.81 -1.33 -18.64
CA ARG A 44 -5.66 -0.50 -18.26
C ARG A 44 -5.90 0.16 -16.91
N ASP A 45 -7.09 0.70 -16.67
CA ASP A 45 -7.47 1.36 -15.42
C ASP A 45 -7.46 0.37 -14.26
N GLU A 46 -7.98 -0.85 -14.46
CA GLU A 46 -7.94 -1.92 -13.46
C GLU A 46 -6.49 -2.31 -13.10
N PHE A 47 -5.66 -2.51 -14.12
CA PHE A 47 -4.25 -2.86 -13.90
C PHE A 47 -3.50 -1.74 -13.16
N ASN A 48 -3.67 -0.49 -13.58
CA ASN A 48 -3.05 0.66 -12.93
C ASN A 48 -3.55 0.84 -11.50
N SER A 49 -4.83 0.57 -11.25
CA SER A 49 -5.43 0.60 -9.91
C SER A 49 -4.77 -0.43 -8.99
N LYS A 50 -4.61 -1.68 -9.44
CA LYS A 50 -3.94 -2.74 -8.67
C LYS A 50 -2.48 -2.39 -8.38
N GLN A 51 -1.74 -1.91 -9.38
CA GLN A 51 -0.36 -1.48 -9.16
C GLN A 51 -0.25 -0.30 -8.19
N SER A 52 -1.19 0.65 -8.26
CA SER A 52 -1.25 1.76 -7.32
C SER A 52 -1.49 1.29 -5.89
N LEU A 53 -2.38 0.31 -5.70
CA LEU A 53 -2.63 -0.30 -4.40
C LEU A 53 -1.39 -1.04 -3.87
N ASP A 54 -0.75 -1.87 -4.69
CA ASP A 54 0.45 -2.63 -4.28
C ASP A 54 1.58 -1.67 -3.83
N ARG A 55 1.76 -0.54 -4.53
CA ARG A 55 2.73 0.51 -4.13
C ARG A 55 2.32 1.21 -2.83
N LEU A 56 1.03 1.47 -2.64
CA LEU A 56 0.52 2.08 -1.42
C LEU A 56 0.73 1.15 -0.22
N VAL A 57 0.41 -0.14 -0.35
CA VAL A 57 0.65 -1.15 0.69
C VAL A 57 2.13 -1.19 1.08
N ALA A 58 3.02 -1.21 0.10
CA ALA A 58 4.46 -1.19 0.35
C ALA A 58 4.90 0.09 1.07
N LEU A 59 4.43 1.25 0.61
CA LEU A 59 4.71 2.54 1.23
C LEU A 59 4.21 2.60 2.67
N MET A 60 2.98 2.16 2.92
CA MET A 60 2.38 2.18 4.26
C MET A 60 3.18 1.29 5.24
N ASN A 61 3.50 0.06 4.84
CA ASN A 61 4.24 -0.88 5.69
C ASN A 61 5.70 -0.48 5.93
N ALA A 62 6.31 0.32 5.05
CA ALA A 62 7.70 0.76 5.19
C ALA A 62 7.87 2.05 6.01
N ASN A 63 6.81 2.83 6.19
CA ASN A 63 6.93 4.18 6.76
C ASN A 63 6.16 4.39 8.05
N PHE A 64 5.19 3.57 8.35
CA PHE A 64 4.30 3.76 9.49
C PHE A 64 4.45 2.62 10.49
N SER A 65 4.19 2.93 11.75
CA SER A 65 4.30 2.04 12.89
C SER A 65 2.98 2.03 13.68
N PRO A 66 2.83 1.19 14.70
CA PRO A 66 1.66 1.28 15.58
C PRO A 66 1.54 2.60 16.35
N THR A 67 2.61 3.41 16.42
CA THR A 67 2.58 4.76 17.01
C THR A 67 2.09 5.83 16.03
N SER A 68 2.04 5.52 14.73
CA SER A 68 1.47 6.41 13.72
C SER A 68 -0.03 6.61 13.93
N LEU A 69 -0.53 7.76 13.51
CA LEU A 69 -1.93 8.14 13.64
C LEU A 69 -2.66 8.06 12.29
N TYR A 70 -3.87 7.56 12.35
CA TYR A 70 -4.87 7.74 11.30
C TYR A 70 -5.87 8.81 11.75
N SER A 71 -6.22 9.73 10.87
CA SER A 71 -7.18 10.80 11.15
C SER A 71 -8.10 11.04 9.97
N THR A 72 -9.35 11.43 10.27
CA THR A 72 -10.31 11.93 9.29
C THR A 72 -10.60 13.40 9.57
N LEU A 73 -10.37 14.26 8.59
CA LEU A 73 -10.54 15.71 8.68
C LEU A 73 -11.72 16.14 7.82
N THR A 74 -12.70 16.80 8.42
CA THR A 74 -13.88 17.33 7.73
C THR A 74 -13.84 18.86 7.74
N LEU A 75 -14.37 19.47 6.68
CA LEU A 75 -14.57 20.90 6.58
C LEU A 75 -15.86 21.29 7.30
N ASP A 76 -15.86 22.45 7.98
CA ASP A 76 -17.09 23.05 8.45
C ASP A 76 -17.86 23.75 7.29
N ALA A 77 -18.99 24.35 7.59
CA ALA A 77 -19.84 24.97 6.57
C ALA A 77 -19.18 26.22 5.93
N GLU A 78 -18.38 26.95 6.71
CA GLU A 78 -17.72 28.18 6.24
C GLU A 78 -16.55 27.87 5.31
N ASN A 79 -15.91 26.72 5.50
CA ASN A 79 -14.74 26.28 4.74
C ASN A 79 -15.09 25.21 3.69
N GLU A 80 -16.38 24.97 3.43
CA GLU A 80 -16.79 23.93 2.49
C GLU A 80 -16.28 24.20 1.07
N VAL A 81 -15.72 23.16 0.47
CA VAL A 81 -15.24 23.18 -0.91
C VAL A 81 -16.10 22.26 -1.79
N HIS A 82 -16.29 22.68 -3.03
CA HIS A 82 -17.20 22.00 -3.96
C HIS A 82 -16.46 21.29 -5.10
N THR A 83 -15.21 21.65 -5.34
CA THR A 83 -14.41 21.10 -6.44
C THR A 83 -13.21 20.30 -5.94
N ALA A 84 -12.79 19.33 -6.75
CA ALA A 84 -11.58 18.57 -6.47
C ALA A 84 -10.31 19.44 -6.51
N GLU A 85 -10.32 20.55 -7.24
CA GLU A 85 -9.19 21.47 -7.31
C GLU A 85 -9.05 22.26 -6.01
N GLU A 86 -10.14 22.80 -5.49
CA GLU A 86 -10.14 23.47 -4.18
C GLU A 86 -9.68 22.53 -3.09
N MET A 87 -10.20 21.30 -3.08
CA MET A 87 -9.78 20.30 -2.10
C MET A 87 -8.29 19.94 -2.21
N ARG A 88 -7.72 19.97 -3.42
CA ARG A 88 -6.28 19.81 -3.62
C ARG A 88 -5.48 20.95 -2.99
N ARG A 89 -5.94 22.19 -3.14
CA ARG A 89 -5.30 23.35 -2.50
C ARG A 89 -5.35 23.26 -0.99
N VAL A 90 -6.50 22.88 -0.43
CA VAL A 90 -6.67 22.65 1.03
C VAL A 90 -5.68 21.58 1.52
N ARG A 91 -5.64 20.43 0.86
CA ARG A 91 -4.68 19.35 1.17
C ARG A 91 -3.23 19.84 1.12
N ASP A 92 -2.85 20.54 0.06
CA ASP A 92 -1.46 20.93 -0.17
C ASP A 92 -1.02 21.98 0.85
N ASN A 93 -1.92 22.88 1.25
CA ASN A 93 -1.68 23.86 2.32
C ASN A 93 -1.53 23.17 3.68
N LEU A 94 -2.40 22.17 3.98
CA LEU A 94 -2.30 21.40 5.21
C LEU A 94 -0.94 20.67 5.30
N VAL A 95 -0.58 19.92 4.25
CA VAL A 95 0.70 19.17 4.22
C VAL A 95 1.89 20.13 4.37
N ARG A 96 1.86 21.30 3.73
CA ARG A 96 2.92 22.31 3.87
C ARG A 96 3.01 22.83 5.30
N ARG A 97 1.88 23.13 5.94
CA ARG A 97 1.80 23.59 7.34
C ARG A 97 2.34 22.51 8.28
N MET A 98 1.90 21.28 8.12
CA MET A 98 2.39 20.14 8.92
C MET A 98 3.91 19.96 8.75
N GLN A 99 4.43 19.99 7.54
CA GLN A 99 5.87 19.85 7.29
C GLN A 99 6.69 21.06 7.77
N TYR A 100 6.11 22.25 7.85
CA TYR A 100 6.77 23.41 8.42
C TYR A 100 7.00 23.24 9.92
N HIS A 101 6.00 22.77 10.66
CA HIS A 101 6.11 22.55 12.10
C HIS A 101 6.78 21.22 12.46
N TYR A 102 6.65 20.22 11.60
CA TYR A 102 7.19 18.86 11.79
C TYR A 102 7.95 18.41 10.53
N PRO A 103 9.16 18.91 10.28
CA PRO A 103 9.91 18.65 9.03
C PRO A 103 10.16 17.18 8.75
N GLU A 104 10.40 16.39 9.80
CA GLU A 104 10.67 14.95 9.72
C GLU A 104 9.41 14.07 9.65
N ALA A 105 8.23 14.67 9.84
CA ALA A 105 6.98 13.91 9.82
C ALA A 105 6.72 13.29 8.46
N LYS A 106 6.35 12.02 8.47
CA LYS A 106 5.87 11.33 7.27
C LYS A 106 4.36 11.42 7.22
N ILE A 107 3.84 11.83 6.08
CA ILE A 107 2.41 12.10 5.91
C ILE A 107 1.94 11.47 4.60
N VAL A 108 0.84 10.71 4.65
CA VAL A 108 0.10 10.27 3.47
C VAL A 108 -1.33 10.76 3.59
N VAL A 109 -1.80 11.45 2.56
CA VAL A 109 -3.14 12.06 2.52
C VAL A 109 -3.95 11.48 1.40
N PHE A 110 -5.22 11.20 1.69
CA PHE A 110 -6.20 10.67 0.76
C PHE A 110 -7.42 11.59 0.72
N TYR A 111 -8.08 11.61 -0.44
CA TYR A 111 -9.38 12.24 -0.57
C TYR A 111 -10.48 11.26 -0.23
N GLY A 112 -11.47 11.75 0.47
CA GLY A 112 -12.74 11.09 0.66
C GLY A 112 -13.91 11.99 0.28
N ARG A 113 -15.07 11.36 0.04
CA ARG A 113 -16.33 12.06 -0.14
C ARG A 113 -17.42 11.29 0.61
N GLY A 114 -18.16 11.98 1.44
CA GLY A 114 -19.22 11.39 2.26
C GLY A 114 -20.26 10.70 1.40
N LYS A 115 -20.67 9.49 1.76
CA LYS A 115 -21.67 8.73 0.98
C LYS A 115 -23.04 9.41 0.99
N THR A 116 -23.43 9.94 2.14
CA THR A 116 -24.74 10.58 2.36
C THR A 116 -24.66 12.10 2.14
N THR A 117 -23.66 12.74 2.72
CA THR A 117 -23.52 14.19 2.69
C THR A 117 -22.88 14.71 1.42
N ASN A 118 -22.21 13.85 0.67
CA ASN A 118 -21.44 14.18 -0.53
C ASN A 118 -20.33 15.23 -0.30
N ARG A 119 -20.00 15.56 0.97
CA ARG A 119 -19.00 16.55 1.35
C ARG A 119 -17.59 15.97 1.25
N PHE A 120 -16.64 16.80 0.85
CA PHE A 120 -15.23 16.44 0.85
C PHE A 120 -14.69 16.30 2.26
N HIS A 121 -13.78 15.36 2.43
CA HIS A 121 -12.97 15.17 3.63
C HIS A 121 -11.60 14.61 3.26
N LEU A 122 -10.65 14.70 4.18
CA LEU A 122 -9.33 14.11 4.03
C LEU A 122 -9.18 12.96 5.03
N HIS A 123 -8.52 11.90 4.58
CA HIS A 123 -7.95 10.92 5.47
C HIS A 123 -6.44 11.11 5.52
N LEU A 124 -5.87 11.13 6.70
CA LEU A 124 -4.44 11.25 6.92
C LEU A 124 -3.90 10.01 7.60
N VAL A 125 -2.67 9.65 7.23
CA VAL A 125 -1.82 8.78 8.04
C VAL A 125 -0.53 9.54 8.29
N THR A 126 -0.19 9.72 9.56
CA THR A 126 0.97 10.53 10.00
C THR A 126 1.87 9.75 10.93
N GLU A 127 3.18 9.93 10.78
CA GLU A 127 4.21 9.49 11.72
C GLU A 127 4.99 10.72 12.18
N GLY A 128 5.22 10.84 13.49
CA GLY A 128 5.98 11.95 14.07
C GLY A 128 5.18 13.24 14.29
N ILE A 129 3.83 13.15 14.32
CA ILE A 129 2.93 14.25 14.71
C ILE A 129 2.06 13.76 15.87
N GLN A 130 1.92 14.58 16.90
CA GLN A 130 1.06 14.29 18.05
C GLN A 130 -0.41 14.52 17.71
N GLU A 131 -1.30 13.84 18.42
CA GLU A 131 -2.74 13.87 18.16
C GLU A 131 -3.32 15.29 18.25
N GLU A 132 -2.96 16.03 19.30
CA GLU A 132 -3.44 17.39 19.58
C GLU A 132 -3.03 18.36 18.46
N ALA A 133 -1.82 18.20 17.95
CA ALA A 133 -1.29 19.05 16.87
C ALA A 133 -2.05 18.87 15.53
N ILE A 134 -2.67 17.72 15.30
CA ILE A 134 -3.46 17.50 14.08
C ILE A 134 -4.65 18.45 14.05
N GLY A 135 -5.35 18.60 15.18
CA GLY A 135 -6.50 19.51 15.32
C GLY A 135 -6.11 20.98 15.15
N GLU A 136 -5.03 21.40 15.82
CA GLU A 136 -4.50 22.76 15.74
C GLU A 136 -4.07 23.14 14.32
N LEU A 137 -3.39 22.21 13.64
CA LEU A 137 -2.92 22.42 12.28
C LEU A 137 -4.05 22.33 11.24
N TRP A 138 -5.15 21.65 11.54
CA TRP A 138 -6.28 21.57 10.62
C TRP A 138 -7.01 22.92 10.52
N GLY A 139 -7.64 23.38 11.57
CA GLY A 139 -8.25 24.70 11.70
C GLY A 139 -9.35 25.07 10.68
N LEU A 140 -9.84 24.13 9.86
CA LEU A 140 -10.85 24.36 8.83
C LEU A 140 -12.15 23.58 9.08
N GLY A 141 -12.27 23.01 10.26
CA GLY A 141 -13.42 22.21 10.65
C GLY A 141 -13.06 21.18 11.72
N SER A 142 -13.74 20.05 11.74
CA SER A 142 -13.59 19.03 12.77
C SER A 142 -12.57 17.95 12.38
N VAL A 143 -11.81 17.49 13.37
CA VAL A 143 -11.04 16.25 13.30
C VAL A 143 -11.91 15.13 13.85
N ILE A 144 -12.18 14.15 13.01
CA ILE A 144 -12.98 12.98 13.36
C ILE A 144 -12.07 11.75 13.32
N ASP A 145 -12.24 10.85 14.30
CA ASP A 145 -11.62 9.54 14.30
C ASP A 145 -10.08 9.58 14.24
N VAL A 146 -9.46 10.19 15.27
CA VAL A 146 -8.01 10.05 15.48
C VAL A 146 -7.74 8.77 16.24
N ARG A 147 -6.87 7.94 15.70
CA ARG A 147 -6.49 6.66 16.33
C ARG A 147 -5.12 6.18 15.90
N HIS A 148 -4.46 5.45 16.78
CA HIS A 148 -3.25 4.73 16.45
C HIS A 148 -3.49 3.62 15.42
N LEU A 149 -2.48 3.34 14.61
CA LEU A 149 -2.53 2.25 13.67
C LEU A 149 -2.50 0.90 14.42
N ARG A 150 -3.08 -0.13 13.80
CA ARG A 150 -3.16 -1.46 14.41
C ARG A 150 -1.77 -2.07 14.57
N LYS A 151 -1.49 -2.53 15.78
CA LYS A 151 -0.29 -3.28 16.11
C LYS A 151 -0.40 -4.76 15.75
N HIS A 152 -1.60 -5.33 15.86
CA HIS A 152 -1.86 -6.75 15.73
C HIS A 152 -2.72 -7.02 14.49
N ASN A 153 -2.25 -7.90 13.64
CA ASN A 153 -2.97 -8.43 12.50
C ASN A 153 -2.82 -9.95 12.48
N TYR A 154 -3.84 -10.65 11.96
CA TYR A 154 -3.95 -12.09 12.12
C TYR A 154 -4.16 -12.78 10.77
N TYR A 155 -3.59 -13.96 10.63
CA TYR A 155 -3.99 -14.93 9.62
C TYR A 155 -4.50 -16.21 10.28
N ILE A 156 -5.19 -17.06 9.51
CA ILE A 156 -5.62 -18.37 9.94
C ILE A 156 -4.65 -19.39 9.35
N ASP A 157 -4.04 -20.23 10.20
CA ASP A 157 -3.12 -21.26 9.76
C ASP A 157 -3.87 -22.50 9.21
N GLU A 158 -3.13 -23.49 8.72
CA GLU A 158 -3.69 -24.73 8.15
C GLU A 158 -4.49 -25.55 9.17
N GLN A 159 -4.22 -25.36 10.47
CA GLN A 159 -4.93 -26.00 11.58
C GLN A 159 -6.16 -25.21 12.05
N GLY A 160 -6.43 -24.05 11.45
CA GLY A 160 -7.54 -23.18 11.82
C GLY A 160 -7.23 -22.23 12.99
N ASN A 161 -5.99 -22.15 13.47
CA ASN A 161 -5.60 -21.27 14.55
C ASN A 161 -5.40 -19.83 14.06
N LYS A 162 -5.81 -18.87 14.87
CA LYS A 162 -5.56 -17.46 14.65
C LYS A 162 -4.15 -17.10 15.12
N VAL A 163 -3.29 -16.71 14.19
CA VAL A 163 -1.88 -16.38 14.44
C VAL A 163 -1.64 -14.90 14.21
N ASP A 164 -1.11 -14.21 15.22
CA ASP A 164 -0.74 -12.81 15.11
C ASP A 164 0.59 -12.69 14.36
N HIS A 165 0.59 -11.93 13.26
CA HIS A 165 1.79 -11.66 12.48
C HIS A 165 2.30 -10.22 12.62
N GLY A 166 1.71 -9.46 13.56
CA GLY A 166 2.13 -8.10 13.86
C GLY A 166 1.64 -7.06 12.87
N GLN A 167 2.50 -6.12 12.55
CA GLN A 167 2.18 -4.95 11.75
C GLN A 167 1.90 -5.29 10.28
N ASP A 168 0.71 -4.95 9.80
CA ASP A 168 0.32 -5.04 8.40
C ASP A 168 -0.79 -4.04 8.08
N TYR A 169 -0.49 -3.07 7.22
CA TYR A 169 -1.43 -2.01 6.84
C TYR A 169 -2.12 -2.25 5.50
N THR A 170 -2.09 -3.48 4.98
CA THR A 170 -2.74 -3.83 3.71
C THR A 170 -4.24 -3.51 3.73
N ALA A 171 -4.94 -3.83 4.82
CA ALA A 171 -6.39 -3.58 4.92
C ALA A 171 -6.69 -2.07 4.93
N LEU A 172 -5.92 -1.28 5.70
CA LEU A 172 -6.06 0.18 5.73
C LEU A 172 -5.74 0.80 4.37
N ALA A 173 -4.64 0.39 3.74
CA ALA A 173 -4.27 0.87 2.40
C ALA A 173 -5.37 0.56 1.37
N SER A 174 -5.95 -0.64 1.41
CA SER A 174 -7.05 -1.04 0.52
C SER A 174 -8.29 -0.19 0.75
N TYR A 175 -8.66 0.03 2.01
CA TYR A 175 -9.78 0.88 2.39
C TYR A 175 -9.59 2.31 1.86
N LEU A 176 -8.44 2.93 2.13
CA LEU A 176 -8.14 4.31 1.72
C LEU A 176 -8.01 4.44 0.20
N HIS A 177 -7.43 3.45 -0.47
CA HIS A 177 -7.32 3.43 -1.93
C HIS A 177 -8.70 3.34 -2.61
N ALA A 178 -9.66 2.64 -2.01
CA ALA A 178 -11.01 2.50 -2.54
C ALA A 178 -11.84 3.80 -2.44
N HIS A 179 -11.45 4.76 -1.58
CA HIS A 179 -12.13 6.06 -1.45
C HIS A 179 -11.89 6.99 -2.65
N TRP A 180 -10.86 6.73 -3.45
CA TRP A 180 -10.58 7.57 -4.60
C TRP A 180 -11.66 7.40 -5.69
N ARG A 181 -12.09 8.52 -6.25
CA ARG A 181 -13.01 8.58 -7.38
C ARG A 181 -12.36 9.28 -8.57
N LYS A 182 -12.76 8.91 -9.79
CA LYS A 182 -12.22 9.52 -11.04
C LYS A 182 -12.38 11.04 -11.07
N GLU A 183 -13.46 11.56 -10.50
CA GLU A 183 -13.74 13.00 -10.41
C GLU A 183 -12.66 13.80 -9.65
N PHE A 184 -11.92 13.15 -8.73
CA PHE A 184 -10.84 13.81 -8.02
C PHE A 184 -9.63 14.10 -8.92
N GLY A 185 -9.51 13.40 -10.04
CA GLY A 185 -8.38 13.53 -10.96
C GLY A 185 -7.03 13.20 -10.29
N GLY A 186 -5.95 13.22 -11.07
CA GLY A 186 -4.60 13.09 -10.54
C GLY A 186 -4.31 11.79 -9.79
N HIS A 187 -3.46 11.90 -8.77
CA HIS A 187 -3.02 10.75 -7.97
C HIS A 187 -4.02 10.40 -6.87
N ARG A 188 -4.16 9.10 -6.57
CA ARG A 188 -5.07 8.56 -5.54
C ARG A 188 -4.71 9.01 -4.12
N TYR A 189 -3.45 9.31 -3.89
CA TYR A 189 -2.93 9.78 -2.61
C TYR A 189 -1.72 10.69 -2.85
N LYS A 190 -1.37 11.47 -1.85
CA LYS A 190 -0.14 12.26 -1.78
C LYS A 190 0.68 11.81 -0.58
N ALA A 191 1.94 11.47 -0.81
CA ALA A 191 2.90 11.18 0.26
C ALA A 191 3.98 12.25 0.28
N THR A 192 4.49 12.59 1.46
CA THR A 192 5.63 13.49 1.64
C THR A 192 6.90 12.88 1.06
N ARG A 193 7.87 13.71 0.69
CA ARG A 193 9.09 13.28 -0.01
C ARG A 193 10.00 12.40 0.84
N ASN A 194 10.00 12.61 2.16
CA ASN A 194 10.75 11.84 3.13
C ASN A 194 10.16 10.44 3.41
N CYS A 195 9.00 10.10 2.86
CA CYS A 195 8.52 8.73 2.87
C CYS A 195 9.46 7.83 2.06
N ILE A 196 9.92 6.75 2.69
CA ILE A 196 10.67 5.68 2.04
C ILE A 196 9.80 5.05 0.96
N ARG A 197 10.33 4.89 -0.23
CA ARG A 197 9.71 4.16 -1.33
C ARG A 197 10.46 2.85 -1.52
N PRO A 198 9.94 1.75 -0.96
CA PRO A 198 10.65 0.48 -1.00
C PRO A 198 10.87 0.01 -2.43
N GLU A 199 12.07 -0.44 -2.71
CA GLU A 199 12.43 -1.02 -4.00
C GLU A 199 12.51 -2.55 -3.86
N PRO A 200 12.01 -3.28 -4.87
CA PRO A 200 12.11 -4.74 -4.86
C PRO A 200 13.55 -5.19 -5.05
N GLU A 201 13.87 -6.36 -4.53
CA GLU A 201 15.11 -7.05 -4.85
C GLU A 201 15.30 -7.18 -6.37
N PRO A 202 16.54 -7.29 -6.86
CA PRO A 202 16.81 -7.55 -8.26
C PRO A 202 16.02 -8.77 -8.77
N ALA A 203 15.46 -8.64 -9.97
CA ALA A 203 14.71 -9.73 -10.57
C ALA A 203 15.61 -10.92 -10.89
N THR A 204 15.17 -12.11 -10.54
CA THR A 204 15.83 -13.37 -10.88
C THR A 204 14.96 -14.21 -11.82
N GLU A 205 15.56 -15.05 -12.63
CA GLU A 205 14.82 -15.96 -13.50
C GLU A 205 14.01 -16.96 -12.67
N ALA A 206 12.77 -17.20 -13.05
CA ALA A 206 11.90 -18.17 -12.42
C ALA A 206 12.11 -19.55 -13.10
N VAL A 207 12.89 -20.40 -12.45
CA VAL A 207 13.27 -21.74 -12.97
C VAL A 207 12.09 -22.71 -13.02
N ARG A 208 11.01 -22.44 -12.26
CA ARG A 208 9.83 -23.29 -12.15
C ARG A 208 8.58 -22.52 -12.58
N GLU A 209 7.58 -23.27 -13.00
CA GLU A 209 6.23 -22.74 -13.08
C GLU A 209 5.62 -22.62 -11.69
N TYR A 210 5.05 -21.45 -11.42
CA TYR A 210 4.35 -21.16 -10.18
C TYR A 210 2.86 -20.95 -10.45
N SER A 211 2.05 -21.26 -9.46
CA SER A 211 0.61 -21.01 -9.47
C SER A 211 0.12 -20.75 -8.03
N PRO A 212 -1.11 -20.29 -7.81
CA PRO A 212 -1.66 -20.20 -6.46
C PRO A 212 -1.67 -21.53 -5.70
N LYS A 213 -1.79 -22.67 -6.42
CA LYS A 213 -1.70 -24.03 -5.84
C LYS A 213 -0.25 -24.49 -5.60
N HIS A 214 0.69 -23.98 -6.38
CA HIS A 214 2.12 -24.28 -6.28
C HIS A 214 2.92 -22.98 -6.19
N PRO A 215 2.84 -22.29 -5.05
CA PRO A 215 3.48 -20.98 -4.87
C PRO A 215 5.01 -21.10 -4.79
N PRO A 216 5.73 -20.01 -5.00
CA PRO A 216 7.14 -19.94 -4.66
C PRO A 216 7.36 -20.24 -3.17
N VAL A 217 8.50 -20.84 -2.85
CA VAL A 217 8.88 -21.09 -1.45
C VAL A 217 8.90 -19.77 -0.67
N ALA A 218 8.22 -19.76 0.46
CA ALA A 218 8.19 -18.62 1.37
C ALA A 218 9.61 -18.24 1.80
N PRO A 219 9.91 -16.95 1.98
CA PRO A 219 11.14 -16.53 2.63
C PRO A 219 11.24 -17.14 4.04
N ARG A 220 12.47 -17.32 4.52
CA ARG A 220 12.69 -17.87 5.86
C ARG A 220 12.01 -16.99 6.92
N GLY A 221 11.20 -17.57 7.78
CA GLY A 221 10.46 -16.87 8.81
C GLY A 221 9.15 -16.24 8.35
N TYR A 222 8.72 -16.54 7.12
CA TYR A 222 7.46 -16.04 6.56
C TYR A 222 6.54 -17.19 6.16
N VAL A 223 5.24 -16.92 6.18
CA VAL A 223 4.18 -17.83 5.71
C VAL A 223 3.36 -17.16 4.63
N LEU A 224 2.92 -17.94 3.64
CA LEU A 224 2.06 -17.46 2.57
C LEU A 224 0.64 -17.22 3.11
N VAL A 225 0.09 -16.02 2.88
CA VAL A 225 -1.28 -15.66 3.28
C VAL A 225 -2.17 -15.29 2.10
N GLU A 226 -1.59 -14.94 0.96
CA GLU A 226 -2.35 -14.62 -0.25
C GLU A 226 -1.60 -15.05 -1.50
N ALA A 227 -2.32 -15.66 -2.44
CA ALA A 227 -1.81 -15.97 -3.77
C ALA A 227 -2.87 -15.65 -4.81
N ARG A 228 -2.51 -14.86 -5.83
CA ARG A 228 -3.41 -14.53 -6.95
C ARG A 228 -2.68 -14.52 -8.28
N THR A 229 -3.39 -14.85 -9.34
CA THR A 229 -2.91 -14.76 -10.72
C THR A 229 -3.86 -13.87 -11.52
N THR A 230 -3.30 -12.93 -12.28
CA THR A 230 -4.09 -12.13 -13.21
C THR A 230 -4.25 -12.85 -14.54
N LYS A 231 -5.27 -12.48 -15.31
CA LYS A 231 -5.49 -12.97 -16.69
C LYS A 231 -4.30 -12.73 -17.64
N TYR A 232 -3.38 -11.84 -17.28
CA TYR A 232 -2.16 -11.53 -18.04
C TYR A 232 -0.93 -12.35 -17.59
N GLY A 233 -1.11 -13.39 -16.76
CA GLY A 233 -0.03 -14.23 -16.27
C GLY A 233 0.85 -13.58 -15.20
N TYR A 234 0.49 -12.40 -14.70
CA TYR A 234 1.14 -11.81 -13.55
C TYR A 234 0.65 -12.50 -12.28
N GLN A 235 1.58 -12.99 -11.48
CA GLN A 235 1.30 -13.69 -10.23
C GLN A 235 1.81 -12.85 -9.07
N TYR A 236 1.01 -12.78 -8.02
CA TYR A 236 1.28 -12.06 -6.78
C TYR A 236 1.13 -13.01 -5.61
N TYR A 237 2.11 -12.99 -4.73
CA TYR A 237 2.16 -13.77 -3.51
C TYR A 237 2.48 -12.83 -2.36
N LYS A 238 1.70 -12.89 -1.29
CA LYS A 238 1.93 -12.15 -0.05
C LYS A 238 2.29 -13.11 1.05
N TYR A 239 3.40 -12.82 1.70
CA TYR A 239 3.90 -13.54 2.86
C TYR A 239 3.92 -12.58 4.04
N VAL A 240 3.66 -13.10 5.23
CA VAL A 240 3.76 -12.38 6.50
C VAL A 240 4.71 -13.13 7.43
N VAL A 241 5.30 -12.42 8.39
CA VAL A 241 6.17 -13.03 9.40
C VAL A 241 5.39 -14.12 10.15
N ASP A 242 5.99 -15.29 10.30
CA ASP A 242 5.50 -16.33 11.21
C ASP A 242 6.24 -16.21 12.54
N PRO A 243 5.63 -15.69 13.60
CA PRO A 243 6.27 -15.49 14.89
C PRO A 243 6.75 -16.82 15.50
N ARG A 244 6.13 -17.94 15.12
CA ARG A 244 6.50 -19.29 15.60
C ARG A 244 7.84 -19.77 15.01
N SER A 245 8.30 -19.16 13.92
CA SER A 245 9.57 -19.51 13.28
C SER A 245 10.78 -19.10 14.12
N GLU A 246 10.64 -18.11 15.00
CA GLU A 246 11.72 -17.67 15.93
C GLU A 246 11.90 -18.65 17.09
N HIS A 247 10.83 -19.26 17.59
CA HIS A 247 10.88 -20.23 18.67
C HIS A 247 11.60 -21.53 18.28
N LYS A 248 11.55 -21.94 17.01
CA LYS A 248 12.30 -23.09 16.50
C LYS A 248 13.82 -22.87 16.46
N ARG A 249 14.28 -21.60 16.51
CA ARG A 249 15.72 -21.26 16.55
C ARG A 249 16.35 -21.43 17.93
N ASN A 250 15.60 -21.20 19.00
CA ASN A 250 16.11 -21.28 20.36
C ASN A 250 16.07 -22.70 20.92
N GLY A 251 15.18 -23.56 20.42
CA GLY A 251 15.09 -24.96 20.83
C GLY A 251 16.16 -25.88 20.26
N SER A 252 16.85 -25.49 19.16
CA SER A 252 17.90 -26.33 18.55
C SER A 252 19.33 -25.99 19.01
N ARG A 253 19.50 -25.09 20.00
CA ARG A 253 20.78 -24.75 20.62
C ARG A 253 20.97 -25.32 22.05
N LEU A 254 20.02 -26.15 22.48
CA LEU A 254 20.05 -26.81 23.81
C LEU A 254 20.04 -28.34 23.67
N ASN A 255 20.85 -28.89 22.74
CA ASN A 255 21.26 -30.30 22.75
C ASN A 255 22.69 -30.41 22.25
#